data_3969e4e5b4e34154db9773ac1297e0b0
#
_entry.id   3969e4e5b4e34154db9773ac1297e0b0
#
_cell.length_a   1.000
_cell.length_b   1.000
_cell.length_c   1.000
_cell.angle_alpha   90.00
_cell.angle_beta   90.00
_cell.angle_gamma   90.00
#
_symmetry.space_group_name_H-M   'P 1'
#
loop_
_entity.id
_entity.type
_entity.pdbx_description
1 polymer ?
#
loop_
_entity_poly.entity_id
_entity_poly.type
_entity_poly.pdbx_seq_one_letter_code
_entity_poly.pdbx_strand_id
1 'polypeptide(L)'
;MVVIMGALGVVSYKFVLPWWRKQPPPASGKEMQVHVLDVGQGDSILIISPEGKVVLVDAGDQTKGKVVVEALKHYNIQQIDYLIATHAHPDHIGGMDDVLSNVKVLNVLHNDIPPPEVVENEAKANQDAAANKQGKKTAPTTTAATKAPAPKKQAGKTTELPTVKAYNDFKNTVAQSGAQFKKVEPDEKIDLGGGAILTVLAPQPPPFTREQMKSGGNEMNANSIVMRLDYGEFSMLLAGDAEAQTEDRLTNKDMNLAATILKVGHHGSKYASSDNFLKRVKPEAAIISTSEFNRYGHPAPVVLERLKAAGVRNLYRTDLQGEISITTTGRIKDGKLYEIKPAKEAKSDLWAGREAQKDDSSRSGFVTYGDFGPPPRQRTAKK
;
A
#
# COMPACT_ATOMS: atom_id res chain seq x y z
N MET A 1 -61.35 38.79 26.35
CA MET A 1 -60.88 37.56 25.72
C MET A 1 -59.78 38.00 24.74
N VAL A 2 -58.53 37.94 25.18
CA VAL A 2 -57.38 38.35 24.36
C VAL A 2 -56.77 37.08 23.78
N VAL A 3 -56.78 36.98 22.48
CA VAL A 3 -56.15 35.87 21.73
C VAL A 3 -54.70 36.31 21.44
N ILE A 4 -53.75 35.68 22.12
CA ILE A 4 -52.33 35.82 21.78
C ILE A 4 -52.00 34.79 20.71
N MET A 5 -51.82 35.25 19.46
CA MET A 5 -51.23 34.43 18.38
C MET A 5 -49.73 34.42 18.57
N GLY A 6 -49.20 33.34 19.09
CA GLY A 6 -47.76 33.07 19.12
C GLY A 6 -47.29 32.65 17.77
N ALA A 7 -46.46 33.47 17.14
CA ALA A 7 -45.74 33.12 15.93
C ALA A 7 -44.62 32.11 16.27
N LEU A 8 -44.82 30.84 15.96
CA LEU A 8 -43.76 29.81 15.95
C LEU A 8 -42.83 30.08 14.79
N GLY A 9 -41.74 30.76 15.06
CA GLY A 9 -40.63 30.89 14.15
C GLY A 9 -39.96 29.51 13.98
N VAL A 10 -40.19 28.87 12.85
CA VAL A 10 -39.45 27.67 12.44
C VAL A 10 -38.02 28.13 12.09
N VAL A 11 -37.11 28.00 13.04
CA VAL A 11 -35.65 28.15 12.77
C VAL A 11 -35.21 26.92 11.98
N SER A 12 -35.15 27.04 10.65
CA SER A 12 -34.55 26.04 9.78
C SER A 12 -33.04 26.00 10.06
N TYR A 13 -32.60 25.14 10.94
CA TYR A 13 -31.20 24.78 11.04
C TYR A 13 -30.81 24.08 9.74
N LYS A 14 -30.21 24.83 8.79
CA LYS A 14 -29.46 24.22 7.71
C LYS A 14 -28.25 23.53 8.33
N PHE A 15 -28.37 22.24 8.62
CA PHE A 15 -27.24 21.40 8.90
C PHE A 15 -26.34 21.44 7.65
N VAL A 16 -25.30 22.26 7.69
CA VAL A 16 -24.20 22.18 6.72
C VAL A 16 -23.45 20.91 7.08
N LEU A 17 -23.79 19.81 6.42
CA LEU A 17 -23.05 18.57 6.53
C LEU A 17 -21.56 18.89 6.23
N PRO A 18 -20.62 18.42 7.05
CA PRO A 18 -19.20 18.53 6.77
C PRO A 18 -18.94 18.13 5.31
N TRP A 19 -18.01 18.78 4.65
CA TRP A 19 -17.75 18.60 3.22
C TRP A 19 -17.51 17.14 2.81
N TRP A 20 -16.94 16.31 3.68
CA TRP A 20 -16.74 14.87 3.49
C TRP A 20 -18.04 14.04 3.62
N ARG A 21 -19.13 14.59 4.18
CA ARG A 21 -20.46 13.97 4.20
C ARG A 21 -21.31 14.30 2.96
N LYS A 22 -20.76 15.08 2.01
CA LYS A 22 -21.45 15.25 0.73
C LYS A 22 -21.52 13.88 0.08
N GLN A 23 -22.72 13.49 -0.30
CA GLN A 23 -22.97 12.26 -1.03
C GLN A 23 -22.02 12.18 -2.23
N PRO A 24 -21.36 11.04 -2.47
CA PRO A 24 -20.60 10.85 -3.70
C PRO A 24 -21.52 11.08 -4.90
N PRO A 25 -20.96 11.45 -6.07
CA PRO A 25 -21.77 11.60 -7.27
C PRO A 25 -22.52 10.29 -7.57
N PRO A 26 -23.72 10.37 -8.16
CA PRO A 26 -24.52 9.19 -8.46
C PRO A 26 -23.75 8.26 -9.40
N ALA A 27 -23.73 6.96 -9.08
CA ALA A 27 -23.15 5.96 -9.94
C ALA A 27 -23.82 5.91 -11.30
N SER A 28 -23.05 5.72 -12.38
CA SER A 28 -23.58 5.56 -13.76
C SER A 28 -24.46 4.33 -13.92
N GLY A 29 -24.31 3.34 -13.02
CA GLY A 29 -24.98 2.03 -13.11
C GLY A 29 -24.26 1.04 -14.02
N LYS A 30 -23.14 1.43 -14.66
CA LYS A 30 -22.23 0.51 -15.33
C LYS A 30 -21.41 -0.27 -14.31
N GLU A 31 -20.88 -1.42 -14.71
CA GLU A 31 -20.06 -2.25 -13.83
C GLU A 31 -18.69 -1.62 -13.56
N MET A 32 -18.28 -1.66 -12.31
CA MET A 32 -16.91 -1.43 -11.87
C MET A 32 -16.34 -2.75 -11.35
N GLN A 33 -15.08 -3.02 -11.63
CA GLN A 33 -14.39 -4.23 -11.21
C GLN A 33 -13.18 -3.88 -10.34
N VAL A 34 -12.96 -4.66 -9.29
CA VAL A 34 -11.75 -4.59 -8.46
C VAL A 34 -11.20 -6.01 -8.29
N HIS A 35 -9.94 -6.21 -8.62
CA HIS A 35 -9.27 -7.49 -8.53
C HIS A 35 -8.08 -7.38 -7.57
N VAL A 36 -8.15 -8.09 -6.44
CA VAL A 36 -7.01 -8.25 -5.54
C VAL A 36 -6.25 -9.48 -6.01
N LEU A 37 -5.12 -9.24 -6.68
CA LEU A 37 -4.33 -10.28 -7.34
C LEU A 37 -3.56 -11.13 -6.32
N ASP A 38 -3.39 -12.43 -6.62
CA ASP A 38 -2.56 -13.32 -5.81
C ASP A 38 -1.07 -13.16 -6.19
N VAL A 39 -0.43 -12.20 -5.60
CA VAL A 39 1.02 -11.95 -5.75
C VAL A 39 1.85 -12.60 -4.62
N GLY A 40 1.23 -13.44 -3.79
CA GLY A 40 1.85 -13.98 -2.58
C GLY A 40 1.93 -12.94 -1.47
N GLN A 41 3.10 -12.81 -0.82
CA GLN A 41 3.31 -11.73 0.14
C GLN A 41 3.47 -10.42 -0.62
N GLY A 42 2.61 -9.44 -0.31
CA GLY A 42 2.57 -8.15 -1.01
C GLY A 42 1.17 -7.78 -1.50
N ASP A 43 1.05 -6.64 -2.11
CA ASP A 43 -0.19 -6.13 -2.69
C ASP A 43 -0.08 -5.93 -4.20
N SER A 44 -1.17 -6.23 -4.91
CA SER A 44 -1.43 -5.76 -6.26
C SER A 44 -2.94 -5.73 -6.49
N ILE A 45 -3.50 -4.55 -6.74
CA ILE A 45 -4.94 -4.37 -6.84
C ILE A 45 -5.26 -3.63 -8.14
N LEU A 46 -5.96 -4.32 -9.05
CA LEU A 46 -6.43 -3.76 -10.30
C LEU A 46 -7.85 -3.24 -10.13
N ILE A 47 -8.10 -1.99 -10.52
CA ILE A 47 -9.43 -1.38 -10.55
C ILE A 47 -9.75 -0.99 -11.99
N ILE A 48 -10.88 -1.47 -12.52
CA ILE A 48 -11.41 -1.10 -13.81
C ILE A 48 -12.70 -0.31 -13.55
N SER A 49 -12.67 0.97 -13.84
CA SER A 49 -13.77 1.90 -13.53
C SER A 49 -14.95 1.71 -14.49
N PRO A 50 -16.14 2.26 -14.19
CA PRO A 50 -17.30 2.18 -15.05
C PRO A 50 -17.11 2.80 -16.45
N GLU A 51 -16.15 3.70 -16.58
CA GLU A 51 -15.80 4.36 -17.86
C GLU A 51 -14.52 3.79 -18.49
N GLY A 52 -14.00 2.66 -17.95
CA GLY A 52 -12.85 1.97 -18.49
C GLY A 52 -11.50 2.56 -18.11
N LYS A 53 -11.44 3.53 -17.17
CA LYS A 53 -10.15 3.94 -16.60
C LYS A 53 -9.58 2.83 -15.73
N VAL A 54 -8.29 2.62 -15.85
CA VAL A 54 -7.55 1.55 -15.18
C VAL A 54 -6.62 2.12 -14.11
N VAL A 55 -6.77 1.62 -12.89
CA VAL A 55 -5.86 1.89 -11.77
C VAL A 55 -5.21 0.59 -11.35
N LEU A 56 -3.90 0.59 -11.20
CA LEU A 56 -3.16 -0.49 -10.56
C LEU A 56 -2.51 0.05 -9.29
N VAL A 57 -2.86 -0.51 -8.15
CA VAL A 57 -2.26 -0.18 -6.84
C VAL A 57 -1.30 -1.28 -6.49
N ASP A 58 -0.02 -0.96 -6.40
CA ASP A 58 1.09 -1.86 -6.14
C ASP A 58 1.22 -3.00 -7.19
N ALA A 59 2.35 -3.70 -7.18
CA ALA A 59 2.64 -4.76 -8.16
C ALA A 59 3.37 -5.97 -7.56
N GLY A 60 3.30 -6.13 -6.23
CA GLY A 60 3.95 -7.22 -5.53
C GLY A 60 5.48 -7.12 -5.51
N ASP A 61 6.11 -8.21 -5.08
CA ASP A 61 7.56 -8.39 -5.07
C ASP A 61 8.16 -8.45 -6.49
N GLN A 62 9.46 -8.21 -6.62
CA GLN A 62 10.19 -8.25 -7.89
C GLN A 62 9.97 -9.55 -8.68
N THR A 63 9.76 -10.68 -7.99
CA THR A 63 9.49 -11.97 -8.64
C THR A 63 8.06 -12.10 -9.15
N LYS A 64 7.17 -11.15 -8.82
CA LYS A 64 5.73 -11.19 -9.09
C LYS A 64 5.28 -10.23 -10.20
N GLY A 65 6.12 -9.33 -10.65
CA GLY A 65 5.77 -8.39 -11.71
C GLY A 65 5.23 -9.07 -12.97
N LYS A 66 5.80 -10.22 -13.37
CA LYS A 66 5.29 -11.01 -14.49
C LYS A 66 3.89 -11.57 -14.24
N VAL A 67 3.56 -11.96 -13.01
CA VAL A 67 2.20 -12.42 -12.65
C VAL A 67 1.22 -11.27 -12.83
N VAL A 68 1.59 -10.06 -12.42
CA VAL A 68 0.76 -8.86 -12.60
C VAL A 68 0.59 -8.54 -14.09
N VAL A 69 1.67 -8.59 -14.88
CA VAL A 69 1.60 -8.37 -16.34
C VAL A 69 0.68 -9.40 -17.02
N GLU A 70 0.74 -10.67 -16.64
CA GLU A 70 -0.17 -11.70 -17.17
C GLU A 70 -1.64 -11.45 -16.75
N ALA A 71 -1.88 -11.02 -15.52
CA ALA A 71 -3.23 -10.61 -15.09
C ALA A 71 -3.75 -9.42 -15.91
N LEU A 72 -2.93 -8.39 -16.14
CA LEU A 72 -3.29 -7.26 -17.01
C LEU A 72 -3.63 -7.71 -18.43
N LYS A 73 -2.88 -8.65 -19.01
CA LYS A 73 -3.20 -9.26 -20.32
C LYS A 73 -4.53 -10.04 -20.28
N HIS A 74 -4.76 -10.82 -19.21
CA HIS A 74 -6.00 -11.58 -19.04
C HIS A 74 -7.22 -10.66 -19.05
N TYR A 75 -7.12 -9.48 -18.44
CA TYR A 75 -8.17 -8.46 -18.43
C TYR A 75 -8.14 -7.52 -19.66
N ASN A 76 -7.31 -7.82 -20.69
CA ASN A 76 -7.14 -7.01 -21.90
C ASN A 76 -6.72 -5.56 -21.63
N ILE A 77 -5.96 -5.33 -20.56
CA ILE A 77 -5.46 -3.99 -20.22
C ILE A 77 -4.26 -3.65 -21.10
N GLN A 78 -4.41 -2.63 -21.95
CA GLN A 78 -3.37 -2.11 -22.82
C GLN A 78 -2.70 -0.85 -22.26
N GLN A 79 -3.39 -0.16 -21.34
CA GLN A 79 -2.95 1.08 -20.74
C GLN A 79 -3.44 1.15 -19.30
N ILE A 80 -2.58 1.67 -18.41
CA ILE A 80 -2.90 2.01 -17.03
C ILE A 80 -2.96 3.53 -16.93
N ASP A 81 -4.10 4.07 -16.48
CA ASP A 81 -4.25 5.51 -16.27
C ASP A 81 -3.49 5.98 -15.03
N TYR A 82 -3.53 5.18 -13.97
CA TYR A 82 -2.84 5.46 -12.71
C TYR A 82 -2.18 4.19 -12.15
N LEU A 83 -0.87 4.18 -12.07
CA LEU A 83 -0.09 3.21 -11.29
C LEU A 83 0.23 3.87 -9.95
N ILE A 84 -0.23 3.28 -8.85
CA ILE A 84 -0.09 3.85 -7.52
C ILE A 84 0.88 3.00 -6.71
N ALA A 85 2.00 3.59 -6.28
CA ALA A 85 2.97 2.98 -5.38
C ALA A 85 2.66 3.44 -3.95
N THR A 86 2.10 2.57 -3.12
CA THR A 86 1.65 2.96 -1.77
C THR A 86 2.81 3.37 -0.88
N HIS A 87 3.90 2.64 -0.93
CA HIS A 87 5.14 2.92 -0.21
C HIS A 87 6.31 2.11 -0.81
N ALA A 88 7.53 2.37 -0.36
CA ALA A 88 8.75 1.91 -1.03
C ALA A 88 9.23 0.50 -0.61
N HIS A 89 8.37 -0.37 -0.06
CA HIS A 89 8.78 -1.75 0.23
C HIS A 89 8.78 -2.63 -1.03
N PRO A 90 9.71 -3.60 -1.12
CA PRO A 90 9.85 -4.47 -2.29
C PRO A 90 8.58 -5.26 -2.64
N ASP A 91 7.81 -5.69 -1.66
CA ASP A 91 6.58 -6.46 -1.85
C ASP A 91 5.37 -5.62 -2.33
N HIS A 92 5.60 -4.33 -2.60
CA HIS A 92 4.66 -3.39 -3.21
C HIS A 92 5.16 -2.84 -4.53
N ILE A 93 6.41 -2.34 -4.57
CA ILE A 93 6.94 -1.70 -5.78
C ILE A 93 7.85 -2.61 -6.61
N GLY A 94 8.24 -3.77 -6.09
CA GLY A 94 9.25 -4.62 -6.72
C GLY A 94 8.86 -5.14 -8.11
N GLY A 95 7.56 -5.37 -8.35
CA GLY A 95 7.04 -5.82 -9.65
C GLY A 95 6.72 -4.69 -10.63
N MET A 96 6.84 -3.42 -10.22
CA MET A 96 6.48 -2.27 -11.06
C MET A 96 7.37 -2.11 -12.29
N ASP A 97 8.62 -2.56 -12.23
CA ASP A 97 9.53 -2.54 -13.37
C ASP A 97 9.00 -3.38 -14.53
N ASP A 98 8.50 -4.59 -14.23
CA ASP A 98 7.87 -5.45 -15.23
C ASP A 98 6.61 -4.79 -15.80
N VAL A 99 5.78 -4.15 -14.96
CA VAL A 99 4.57 -3.46 -15.39
C VAL A 99 4.92 -2.28 -16.31
N LEU A 100 5.79 -1.37 -15.87
CA LEU A 100 6.21 -0.18 -16.63
C LEU A 100 6.90 -0.52 -17.94
N SER A 101 7.57 -1.67 -18.00
CA SER A 101 8.27 -2.15 -19.21
C SER A 101 7.35 -2.83 -20.22
N ASN A 102 6.18 -3.32 -19.82
CA ASN A 102 5.30 -4.14 -20.66
C ASN A 102 3.95 -3.51 -20.96
N VAL A 103 3.49 -2.53 -20.14
CA VAL A 103 2.20 -1.88 -20.29
C VAL A 103 2.38 -0.37 -20.27
N LYS A 104 1.66 0.33 -21.14
CA LYS A 104 1.70 1.79 -21.16
C LYS A 104 1.09 2.34 -19.86
N VAL A 105 1.85 3.15 -19.13
CA VAL A 105 1.39 3.85 -17.93
C VAL A 105 1.36 5.35 -18.19
N LEU A 106 0.26 6.01 -17.86
CA LEU A 106 0.12 7.47 -18.04
C LEU A 106 0.64 8.24 -16.84
N ASN A 107 0.22 7.83 -15.64
CA ASN A 107 0.56 8.52 -14.40
C ASN A 107 1.05 7.50 -13.36
N VAL A 108 2.15 7.83 -12.69
CA VAL A 108 2.65 7.12 -11.52
C VAL A 108 2.46 8.03 -10.31
N LEU A 109 1.67 7.56 -9.35
CA LEU A 109 1.38 8.26 -8.09
C LEU A 109 2.16 7.61 -6.95
N HIS A 110 2.80 8.43 -6.11
CA HIS A 110 3.63 7.98 -5.01
C HIS A 110 3.58 8.98 -3.85
N ASN A 111 3.89 8.55 -2.62
CA ASN A 111 3.97 9.42 -1.45
C ASN A 111 5.23 10.30 -1.41
N ASP A 112 6.19 10.07 -2.32
CA ASP A 112 7.49 10.74 -2.42
C ASP A 112 8.36 10.65 -1.15
N ILE A 113 8.19 9.56 -0.41
CA ILE A 113 8.99 9.25 0.79
C ILE A 113 9.93 8.10 0.44
N PRO A 114 11.25 8.36 0.29
CA PRO A 114 12.23 7.33 -0.01
C PRO A 114 12.52 6.48 1.23
N PRO A 115 13.07 5.27 1.05
CA PRO A 115 13.61 4.49 2.15
C PRO A 115 14.63 5.30 2.95
N PRO A 116 14.66 5.20 4.29
CA PRO A 116 15.60 5.93 5.14
C PRO A 116 17.07 5.73 4.76
N GLU A 117 17.42 4.53 4.30
CA GLU A 117 18.78 4.19 3.87
C GLU A 117 19.21 4.97 2.61
N VAL A 118 18.27 5.33 1.74
CA VAL A 118 18.54 6.20 0.57
C VAL A 118 18.92 7.59 1.04
N VAL A 119 18.14 8.15 1.97
CA VAL A 119 18.39 9.49 2.55
C VAL A 119 19.75 9.52 3.29
N GLU A 120 20.06 8.48 4.07
CA GLU A 120 21.33 8.37 4.78
C GLU A 120 22.51 8.28 3.82
N ASN A 121 22.39 7.51 2.73
CA ASN A 121 23.44 7.36 1.73
C ASN A 121 23.69 8.68 0.97
N GLU A 122 22.63 9.39 0.60
CA GLU A 122 22.74 10.70 -0.05
C GLU A 122 23.38 11.75 0.88
N ALA A 123 23.02 11.76 2.16
CA ALA A 123 23.63 12.65 3.14
C ALA A 123 25.13 12.38 3.31
N LYS A 124 25.56 11.12 3.38
CA LYS A 124 26.97 10.73 3.45
C LYS A 124 27.73 11.16 2.18
N ALA A 125 27.17 10.89 1.00
CA ALA A 125 27.78 11.28 -0.27
C ALA A 125 27.98 12.81 -0.38
N ASN A 126 27.02 13.59 0.10
CA ASN A 126 27.11 15.05 0.11
C ASN A 126 28.18 15.54 1.11
N GLN A 127 28.31 14.92 2.27
CA GLN A 127 29.36 15.23 3.26
C GLN A 127 30.75 14.94 2.70
N ASP A 128 30.94 13.78 2.06
CA ASP A 128 32.22 13.40 1.45
C ASP A 128 32.60 14.33 0.28
N ALA A 129 31.63 14.72 -0.53
CA ALA A 129 31.82 15.70 -1.59
C ALA A 129 32.23 17.10 -1.06
N ALA A 130 31.63 17.53 0.06
CA ALA A 130 31.98 18.78 0.71
C ALA A 130 33.38 18.74 1.31
N ALA A 131 33.75 17.63 1.99
CA ALA A 131 35.09 17.44 2.54
C ALA A 131 36.19 17.42 1.46
N ASN A 132 35.93 16.76 0.32
CA ASN A 132 36.84 16.78 -0.83
C ASN A 132 37.04 18.17 -1.47
N LYS A 133 36.00 19.02 -1.47
CA LYS A 133 36.11 20.41 -1.95
C LYS A 133 36.95 21.28 -1.01
N GLN A 134 36.90 21.04 0.30
CA GLN A 134 37.71 21.76 1.28
C GLN A 134 39.17 21.31 1.27
N GLY A 135 39.43 20.00 1.10
CA GLY A 135 40.81 19.45 1.04
C GLY A 135 41.64 19.90 -0.16
N LYS A 136 41.00 20.37 -1.26
CA LYS A 136 41.70 20.88 -2.45
C LYS A 136 42.16 22.35 -2.32
N LYS A 137 41.81 23.07 -1.27
CA LYS A 137 42.21 24.47 -1.07
C LYS A 137 43.52 24.71 -0.30
N THR A 138 44.14 23.64 0.23
CA THR A 138 45.40 23.74 0.99
C THR A 138 46.37 22.61 0.62
N ALA A 139 46.97 22.67 -0.59
CA ALA A 139 48.18 21.89 -0.87
C ALA A 139 49.26 22.82 -1.36
N PRO A 140 50.35 23.04 -0.62
CA PRO A 140 51.54 23.67 -1.15
C PRO A 140 52.28 22.67 -2.06
N THR A 141 52.68 23.17 -3.22
CA THR A 141 53.50 22.51 -4.21
C THR A 141 54.87 22.15 -3.57
N THR A 142 55.12 20.84 -3.38
CA THR A 142 56.52 20.37 -3.17
C THR A 142 56.76 19.08 -3.99
N THR A 143 57.89 19.09 -4.64
CA THR A 143 58.47 18.23 -5.63
C THR A 143 58.66 16.77 -5.19
N ALA A 144 58.41 15.90 -6.14
CA ALA A 144 59.01 14.61 -6.48
C ALA A 144 59.60 13.69 -5.41
N ALA A 145 58.93 12.53 -5.19
CA ALA A 145 59.58 11.26 -4.99
C ALA A 145 58.68 10.13 -5.47
N THR A 146 59.16 9.38 -6.47
CA THR A 146 58.57 8.16 -7.02
C THR A 146 58.45 7.08 -5.93
N LYS A 147 57.20 6.72 -5.62
CA LYS A 147 56.90 5.51 -4.81
C LYS A 147 55.89 4.68 -5.55
N ALA A 148 56.19 3.39 -5.72
CA ALA A 148 55.37 2.41 -6.38
C ALA A 148 53.90 2.39 -5.86
N PRO A 149 52.91 2.09 -6.71
CA PRO A 149 51.54 2.10 -6.29
C PRO A 149 51.23 0.97 -5.29
N ALA A 150 50.71 1.32 -4.15
CA ALA A 150 50.16 0.37 -3.18
C ALA A 150 49.00 -0.41 -3.81
N PRO A 151 48.80 -1.70 -3.45
CA PRO A 151 47.73 -2.50 -4.02
C PRO A 151 46.39 -1.84 -3.69
N LYS A 152 45.59 -1.57 -4.74
CA LYS A 152 44.21 -1.13 -4.60
C LYS A 152 43.48 -2.18 -3.78
N LYS A 153 43.07 -1.84 -2.55
CA LYS A 153 42.07 -2.62 -1.82
C LYS A 153 40.88 -2.74 -2.75
N GLN A 154 40.55 -3.95 -3.15
CA GLN A 154 39.27 -4.24 -3.79
C GLN A 154 38.19 -3.76 -2.83
N ALA A 155 37.43 -2.76 -3.23
CA ALA A 155 36.19 -2.40 -2.57
C ALA A 155 35.33 -3.66 -2.54
N GLY A 156 35.10 -4.22 -1.35
CA GLY A 156 34.18 -5.33 -1.21
C GLY A 156 32.84 -4.89 -1.81
N LYS A 157 32.24 -5.74 -2.64
CA LYS A 157 30.88 -5.54 -3.15
C LYS A 157 29.97 -5.41 -1.92
N THR A 158 29.67 -4.21 -1.49
CA THR A 158 28.55 -3.95 -0.56
C THR A 158 27.31 -4.32 -1.34
N THR A 159 26.67 -5.43 -1.00
CA THR A 159 25.39 -5.83 -1.58
C THR A 159 24.38 -4.76 -1.20
N GLU A 160 23.84 -4.07 -2.18
CA GLU A 160 22.77 -3.07 -1.99
C GLU A 160 21.59 -3.72 -1.27
N LEU A 161 21.01 -3.02 -0.30
CA LEU A 161 19.84 -3.51 0.43
C LEU A 161 18.65 -3.69 -0.54
N PRO A 162 17.89 -4.79 -0.44
CA PRO A 162 16.77 -5.08 -1.35
C PRO A 162 15.76 -3.91 -1.47
N THR A 163 15.47 -3.23 -0.37
CA THR A 163 14.56 -2.06 -0.36
C THR A 163 15.15 -0.89 -1.15
N VAL A 164 16.43 -0.59 -0.96
CA VAL A 164 17.12 0.48 -1.71
C VAL A 164 17.16 0.14 -3.19
N LYS A 165 17.48 -1.12 -3.52
CA LYS A 165 17.49 -1.59 -4.90
C LYS A 165 16.12 -1.45 -5.55
N ALA A 166 15.07 -1.97 -4.92
CA ALA A 166 13.71 -1.90 -5.46
C ALA A 166 13.27 -0.45 -5.70
N TYR A 167 13.56 0.44 -4.76
CA TYR A 167 13.25 1.86 -4.90
C TYR A 167 14.02 2.52 -6.04
N ASN A 168 15.33 2.24 -6.17
CA ASN A 168 16.16 2.81 -7.24
C ASN A 168 15.72 2.27 -8.61
N ASP A 169 15.46 0.97 -8.73
CA ASP A 169 14.95 0.35 -9.96
C ASP A 169 13.62 1.00 -10.36
N PHE A 170 12.67 1.08 -9.44
CA PHE A 170 11.37 1.74 -9.65
C PHE A 170 11.54 3.19 -10.15
N LYS A 171 12.32 4.03 -9.46
CA LYS A 171 12.54 5.43 -9.86
C LYS A 171 13.18 5.54 -11.24
N ASN A 172 14.15 4.69 -11.55
CA ASN A 172 14.82 4.66 -12.84
C ASN A 172 13.87 4.23 -13.96
N THR A 173 13.05 3.20 -13.73
CA THR A 173 12.08 2.71 -14.71
C THR A 173 10.97 3.72 -14.94
N VAL A 174 10.47 4.39 -13.90
CA VAL A 174 9.52 5.51 -14.05
C VAL A 174 10.11 6.62 -14.93
N ALA A 175 11.35 7.04 -14.67
CA ALA A 175 12.01 8.08 -15.46
C ALA A 175 12.16 7.72 -16.94
N GLN A 176 12.28 6.42 -17.28
CA GLN A 176 12.43 5.91 -18.63
C GLN A 176 11.09 5.61 -19.32
N SER A 177 10.01 5.38 -18.57
CA SER A 177 8.71 4.96 -19.10
C SER A 177 7.94 6.07 -19.83
N GLY A 178 8.30 7.33 -19.58
CA GLY A 178 7.56 8.51 -20.06
C GLY A 178 6.24 8.77 -19.29
N ALA A 179 5.95 8.01 -18.24
CA ALA A 179 4.81 8.27 -17.36
C ALA A 179 5.03 9.56 -16.55
N GLN A 180 3.94 10.28 -16.28
CA GLN A 180 4.00 11.44 -15.39
C GLN A 180 4.15 10.95 -13.94
N PHE A 181 5.23 11.33 -13.27
CA PHE A 181 5.43 11.03 -11.86
C PHE A 181 4.83 12.16 -11.01
N LYS A 182 3.95 11.81 -10.08
CA LYS A 182 3.26 12.79 -9.25
C LYS A 182 3.20 12.30 -7.80
N LYS A 183 3.61 13.18 -6.88
CA LYS A 183 3.33 13.00 -5.45
C LYS A 183 1.84 13.18 -5.20
N VAL A 184 1.25 12.27 -4.41
CA VAL A 184 -0.12 12.43 -3.93
C VAL A 184 -0.17 13.35 -2.71
N GLU A 185 -1.26 14.08 -2.59
CA GLU A 185 -1.55 14.89 -1.40
C GLU A 185 -2.81 14.35 -0.69
N PRO A 186 -2.89 14.46 0.65
CA PRO A 186 -4.08 14.07 1.37
C PRO A 186 -5.30 14.87 0.90
N ASP A 187 -6.47 14.22 0.92
CA ASP A 187 -7.74 14.74 0.42
C ASP A 187 -7.81 14.92 -1.11
N GLU A 188 -6.75 14.57 -1.84
CA GLU A 188 -6.78 14.54 -3.30
C GLU A 188 -7.81 13.52 -3.79
N LYS A 189 -8.61 13.93 -4.79
CA LYS A 189 -9.63 13.10 -5.43
C LYS A 189 -9.26 12.84 -6.87
N ILE A 190 -9.23 11.56 -7.21
CA ILE A 190 -8.98 11.07 -8.56
C ILE A 190 -10.33 10.63 -9.13
N ASP A 191 -10.85 11.36 -10.10
CA ASP A 191 -12.08 11.01 -10.80
C ASP A 191 -11.81 9.88 -11.80
N LEU A 192 -12.41 8.72 -11.55
CA LEU A 192 -12.31 7.55 -12.40
C LEU A 192 -13.43 7.47 -13.45
N GLY A 193 -14.33 8.46 -13.48
CA GLY A 193 -15.48 8.51 -14.39
C GLY A 193 -16.67 7.68 -13.90
N GLY A 194 -17.84 7.94 -14.49
CA GLY A 194 -19.08 7.25 -14.17
C GLY A 194 -19.57 7.41 -12.73
N GLY A 195 -19.00 8.35 -11.95
CA GLY A 195 -19.27 8.56 -10.54
C GLY A 195 -18.35 7.77 -9.60
N ALA A 196 -17.37 7.06 -10.13
CA ALA A 196 -16.33 6.41 -9.32
C ALA A 196 -15.23 7.41 -8.96
N ILE A 197 -14.87 7.51 -7.67
CA ILE A 197 -13.86 8.42 -7.15
C ILE A 197 -12.92 7.67 -6.22
N LEU A 198 -11.62 7.87 -6.39
CA LEU A 198 -10.59 7.42 -5.47
C LEU A 198 -10.07 8.64 -4.69
N THR A 199 -10.22 8.62 -3.36
CA THR A 199 -9.80 9.71 -2.48
C THR A 199 -8.59 9.27 -1.66
N VAL A 200 -7.50 10.06 -1.68
CA VAL A 200 -6.31 9.84 -0.85
C VAL A 200 -6.60 10.28 0.59
N LEU A 201 -6.39 9.39 1.57
CA LEU A 201 -6.61 9.65 2.99
C LEU A 201 -5.31 9.82 3.77
N ALA A 202 -4.24 9.13 3.37
CA ALA A 202 -2.90 9.20 3.95
C ALA A 202 -1.84 9.14 2.83
N PRO A 203 -0.57 9.53 3.13
CA PRO A 203 -0.07 10.00 4.42
C PRO A 203 -0.53 11.41 4.76
N GLN A 204 -0.88 11.63 6.01
CA GLN A 204 -1.23 12.96 6.53
C GLN A 204 0.04 13.67 7.03
N PRO A 205 0.25 14.96 6.72
CA PRO A 205 1.43 15.69 7.16
C PRO A 205 1.42 15.97 8.68
N PRO A 206 2.61 16.05 9.32
CA PRO A 206 3.91 15.71 8.76
C PRO A 206 4.08 14.19 8.61
N PRO A 207 4.92 13.69 7.67
CA PRO A 207 5.22 12.26 7.58
C PRO A 207 5.77 11.72 8.89
N PHE A 208 5.54 10.44 9.14
CA PHE A 208 6.16 9.74 10.26
C PHE A 208 7.65 9.56 10.02
N THR A 209 8.45 9.63 11.08
CA THR A 209 9.89 9.41 11.05
C THR A 209 10.27 8.14 11.79
N ARG A 210 11.45 7.57 11.49
CA ARG A 210 12.01 6.39 12.18
C ARG A 210 12.03 6.56 13.70
N GLU A 211 12.27 7.78 14.20
CA GLU A 211 12.28 8.05 15.63
C GLU A 211 10.92 7.85 16.31
N GLN A 212 9.85 8.13 15.60
CA GLN A 212 8.48 7.92 16.08
C GLN A 212 8.07 6.44 16.10
N MET A 213 8.82 5.58 15.40
CA MET A 213 8.58 4.14 15.32
C MET A 213 9.32 3.33 16.39
N LYS A 214 10.04 3.96 17.33
CA LYS A 214 10.86 3.30 18.37
C LYS A 214 10.07 2.33 19.26
N SER A 215 8.76 2.51 19.38
CA SER A 215 7.87 1.63 20.16
C SER A 215 7.31 0.44 19.37
N GLY A 216 7.68 0.30 18.12
CA GLY A 216 7.21 -0.71 17.17
C GLY A 216 6.60 -0.10 15.92
N GLY A 217 6.55 -0.87 14.85
CA GLY A 217 6.10 -0.42 13.54
C GLY A 217 7.24 -0.05 12.60
N ASN A 218 6.88 0.31 11.37
CA ASN A 218 7.81 0.66 10.31
C ASN A 218 7.46 2.02 9.70
N GLU A 219 8.47 2.87 9.54
CA GLU A 219 8.31 4.24 9.01
C GLU A 219 7.69 4.26 7.62
N MET A 220 8.11 3.37 6.72
CA MET A 220 7.57 3.31 5.36
C MET A 220 6.12 2.85 5.37
N ASN A 221 5.79 1.82 6.19
CA ASN A 221 4.42 1.36 6.36
C ASN A 221 3.52 2.45 6.93
N ALA A 222 3.98 3.15 7.98
CA ALA A 222 3.23 4.24 8.59
C ALA A 222 2.96 5.41 7.62
N ASN A 223 3.75 5.53 6.56
CA ASN A 223 3.57 6.53 5.50
C ASN A 223 2.93 5.95 4.23
N SER A 224 2.35 4.77 4.28
CA SER A 224 1.61 4.19 3.15
C SER A 224 0.50 5.13 2.66
N ILE A 225 0.28 5.13 1.35
CA ILE A 225 -0.92 5.76 0.80
C ILE A 225 -2.13 4.91 1.20
N VAL A 226 -3.04 5.53 1.94
CA VAL A 226 -4.36 4.97 2.25
C VAL A 226 -5.38 5.67 1.38
N MET A 227 -6.26 4.91 0.74
CA MET A 227 -7.25 5.45 -0.18
C MET A 227 -8.63 4.89 0.11
N ARG A 228 -9.65 5.67 -0.26
CA ARG A 228 -11.03 5.24 -0.27
C ARG A 228 -11.60 5.35 -1.67
N LEU A 229 -12.05 4.22 -2.20
CA LEU A 229 -12.78 4.11 -3.47
C LEU A 229 -14.27 4.23 -3.18
N ASP A 230 -14.92 5.17 -3.83
CA ASP A 230 -16.36 5.40 -3.76
C ASP A 230 -16.99 5.20 -5.12
N TYR A 231 -18.11 4.46 -5.17
CA TYR A 231 -18.94 4.35 -6.37
C TYR A 231 -20.41 4.16 -5.96
N GLY A 232 -21.18 5.26 -6.01
CA GLY A 232 -22.57 5.26 -5.53
C GLY A 232 -22.66 4.87 -4.04
N GLU A 233 -23.39 3.78 -3.76
CA GLU A 233 -23.52 3.23 -2.40
C GLU A 233 -22.33 2.33 -2.00
N PHE A 234 -21.55 1.86 -2.97
CA PHE A 234 -20.38 1.02 -2.74
C PHE A 234 -19.18 1.85 -2.29
N SER A 235 -18.41 1.31 -1.35
CA SER A 235 -17.13 1.88 -0.96
C SER A 235 -16.13 0.81 -0.54
N MET A 236 -14.86 1.02 -0.86
CA MET A 236 -13.76 0.16 -0.45
C MET A 236 -12.62 0.99 0.11
N LEU A 237 -12.11 0.60 1.28
CA LEU A 237 -10.92 1.20 1.87
C LEU A 237 -9.69 0.34 1.54
N LEU A 238 -8.70 0.97 0.91
CA LEU A 238 -7.41 0.40 0.55
C LEU A 238 -6.37 0.93 1.53
N ALA A 239 -5.95 0.09 2.48
CA ALA A 239 -5.13 0.54 3.59
C ALA A 239 -3.62 0.52 3.31
N GLY A 240 -3.16 -0.06 2.17
CA GLY A 240 -1.75 -0.33 1.96
C GLY A 240 -1.18 -1.10 3.15
N ASP A 241 -0.01 -0.68 3.63
CA ASP A 241 0.59 -1.23 4.84
C ASP A 241 0.47 -0.30 6.06
N ALA A 242 -0.54 0.58 6.06
CA ALA A 242 -0.81 1.44 7.21
C ALA A 242 -0.88 0.65 8.51
N GLU A 243 -0.18 1.16 9.52
CA GLU A 243 -0.12 0.62 10.87
C GLU A 243 -0.89 1.50 11.86
N ALA A 244 -0.95 1.09 13.12
CA ALA A 244 -1.72 1.77 14.17
C ALA A 244 -1.49 3.29 14.24
N GLN A 245 -0.26 3.77 14.00
CA GLN A 245 0.06 5.20 14.02
C GLN A 245 -0.70 5.99 12.95
N THR A 246 -0.79 5.42 11.73
CA THR A 246 -1.56 6.02 10.64
C THR A 246 -3.05 5.91 10.91
N GLU A 247 -3.50 4.75 11.37
CA GLU A 247 -4.89 4.51 11.74
C GLU A 247 -5.36 5.47 12.82
N ASP A 248 -4.56 5.69 13.87
CA ASP A 248 -4.85 6.66 14.94
C ASP A 248 -4.93 8.09 14.39
N ARG A 249 -4.01 8.46 13.49
CA ARG A 249 -4.03 9.79 12.87
C ARG A 249 -5.30 9.99 12.03
N LEU A 250 -5.73 8.98 11.28
CA LEU A 250 -6.96 9.02 10.49
C LEU A 250 -8.22 9.03 11.36
N THR A 251 -8.25 8.23 12.44
CA THR A 251 -9.41 8.15 13.35
C THR A 251 -9.59 9.40 14.19
N ASN A 252 -8.49 10.09 14.55
CA ASN A 252 -8.51 11.34 15.30
C ASN A 252 -8.94 12.55 14.44
N LYS A 253 -8.91 12.42 13.12
CA LYS A 253 -9.49 13.40 12.19
C LYS A 253 -10.95 13.01 11.91
N ASP A 254 -11.82 14.00 11.72
CA ASP A 254 -13.22 13.74 11.35
C ASP A 254 -13.33 13.36 9.85
N MET A 255 -12.60 12.30 9.46
CA MET A 255 -12.57 11.76 8.10
C MET A 255 -13.62 10.68 7.90
N ASN A 256 -14.15 10.55 6.69
CA ASN A 256 -15.03 9.45 6.33
C ASN A 256 -14.21 8.18 6.04
N LEU A 257 -14.10 7.31 7.04
CA LEU A 257 -13.41 6.02 6.94
C LEU A 257 -14.38 4.85 6.68
N ALA A 258 -15.70 5.07 6.81
CA ALA A 258 -16.69 4.01 6.64
C ALA A 258 -16.62 3.42 5.23
N ALA A 259 -16.50 2.10 5.13
CA ALA A 259 -16.39 1.41 3.85
C ALA A 259 -17.06 0.04 3.89
N THR A 260 -17.70 -0.34 2.78
CA THR A 260 -18.36 -1.65 2.62
C THR A 260 -17.34 -2.79 2.68
N ILE A 261 -16.19 -2.59 2.05
CA ILE A 261 -15.10 -3.57 2.00
C ILE A 261 -13.81 -2.91 2.53
N LEU A 262 -13.05 -3.67 3.31
CA LEU A 262 -11.71 -3.30 3.75
C LEU A 262 -10.68 -4.22 3.09
N LYS A 263 -9.73 -3.67 2.32
CA LYS A 263 -8.45 -4.33 2.10
C LYS A 263 -7.63 -4.10 3.37
N VAL A 264 -7.43 -5.16 4.11
CA VAL A 264 -6.75 -5.15 5.41
C VAL A 264 -5.32 -4.63 5.26
N GLY A 265 -4.91 -3.76 6.17
CA GLY A 265 -3.58 -3.18 6.16
C GLY A 265 -2.48 -4.19 6.48
N HIS A 266 -1.31 -3.99 5.91
CA HIS A 266 -0.07 -4.70 6.18
C HIS A 266 -0.27 -6.24 6.23
N HIS A 267 -0.98 -6.77 5.24
CA HIS A 267 -1.24 -8.21 5.03
C HIS A 267 -1.85 -8.93 6.25
N GLY A 268 -2.50 -8.19 7.16
CA GLY A 268 -3.00 -8.71 8.42
C GLY A 268 -1.93 -8.80 9.51
N SER A 269 -0.94 -7.90 9.51
CA SER A 269 0.06 -7.74 10.58
C SER A 269 -0.61 -7.33 11.89
N LYS A 270 -0.10 -7.85 13.02
CA LYS A 270 -0.56 -7.48 14.37
C LYS A 270 -0.50 -5.97 14.67
N TYR A 271 0.29 -5.22 13.92
CA TYR A 271 0.46 -3.77 14.06
C TYR A 271 -0.60 -2.94 13.30
N ALA A 272 -1.44 -3.60 12.49
CA ALA A 272 -2.50 -2.97 11.71
C ALA A 272 -3.89 -3.39 12.20
N SER A 273 -4.92 -2.74 11.65
CA SER A 273 -6.34 -3.02 11.92
C SER A 273 -6.69 -2.92 13.41
N SER A 274 -6.36 -1.76 14.00
CA SER A 274 -6.69 -1.46 15.39
C SER A 274 -8.22 -1.41 15.62
N ASP A 275 -8.64 -1.70 16.85
CA ASP A 275 -10.06 -1.69 17.21
C ASP A 275 -10.74 -0.34 16.92
N ASN A 276 -10.05 0.78 17.19
CA ASN A 276 -10.57 2.11 16.92
C ASN A 276 -10.75 2.37 15.43
N PHE A 277 -9.78 1.95 14.62
CA PHE A 277 -9.87 2.04 13.17
C PHE A 277 -11.03 1.21 12.62
N LEU A 278 -11.14 -0.05 13.03
CA LEU A 278 -12.22 -0.93 12.58
C LEU A 278 -13.60 -0.44 13.00
N LYS A 279 -13.74 0.17 14.20
CA LYS A 279 -14.99 0.83 14.64
C LYS A 279 -15.39 2.01 13.75
N ARG A 280 -14.44 2.68 13.11
CA ARG A 280 -14.72 3.80 12.17
C ARG A 280 -14.98 3.28 10.76
N VAL A 281 -14.26 2.24 10.31
CA VAL A 281 -14.42 1.64 8.98
C VAL A 281 -15.72 0.85 8.88
N LYS A 282 -16.04 0.02 9.87
CA LYS A 282 -17.24 -0.84 9.95
C LYS A 282 -17.45 -1.71 8.69
N PRO A 283 -16.45 -2.46 8.25
CA PRO A 283 -16.55 -3.18 7.00
C PRO A 283 -17.48 -4.40 7.13
N GLU A 284 -18.27 -4.65 6.09
CA GLU A 284 -19.06 -5.90 5.96
C GLU A 284 -18.19 -7.07 5.54
N ALA A 285 -17.21 -6.81 4.67
CA ALA A 285 -16.25 -7.78 4.19
C ALA A 285 -14.81 -7.26 4.34
N ALA A 286 -13.88 -8.18 4.55
CA ALA A 286 -12.45 -7.89 4.60
C ALA A 286 -11.67 -8.79 3.64
N ILE A 287 -10.65 -8.24 3.00
CA ILE A 287 -9.76 -8.97 2.09
C ILE A 287 -8.33 -8.84 2.61
N ILE A 288 -7.66 -9.97 2.76
CA ILE A 288 -6.26 -10.05 3.16
C ILE A 288 -5.45 -10.58 1.98
N SER A 289 -4.50 -9.79 1.50
CA SER A 289 -3.49 -10.20 0.54
C SER A 289 -2.26 -10.67 1.30
N THR A 290 -1.90 -11.92 1.16
CA THR A 290 -0.77 -12.54 1.87
C THR A 290 -0.36 -13.85 1.20
N SER A 291 0.79 -14.40 1.57
CA SER A 291 1.30 -15.68 1.07
C SER A 291 0.97 -16.85 2.01
N GLU A 292 0.74 -18.02 1.44
CA GLU A 292 0.60 -19.27 2.20
C GLU A 292 1.83 -19.55 3.07
N PHE A 293 3.02 -19.26 2.52
CA PHE A 293 4.29 -19.43 3.23
C PHE A 293 4.91 -18.06 3.48
N ASN A 294 4.56 -17.41 4.59
CA ASN A 294 5.19 -16.19 5.02
C ASN A 294 5.79 -16.34 6.41
N ARG A 295 7.01 -15.82 6.59
CA ARG A 295 7.75 -15.88 7.85
C ARG A 295 7.22 -14.93 8.93
N TYR A 296 6.36 -13.99 8.53
CA TYR A 296 5.85 -12.95 9.43
C TYR A 296 4.68 -13.42 10.29
N GLY A 297 4.07 -14.56 9.94
CA GLY A 297 2.85 -15.04 10.58
C GLY A 297 1.62 -14.21 10.22
N HIS A 298 1.55 -13.74 8.98
CA HIS A 298 0.36 -13.04 8.48
C HIS A 298 -0.63 -14.00 7.83
N PRO A 299 -1.95 -13.82 8.07
CA PRO A 299 -2.53 -12.87 9.02
C PRO A 299 -2.35 -13.31 10.46
N ALA A 300 -2.01 -12.37 11.34
CA ALA A 300 -1.85 -12.62 12.76
C ALA A 300 -3.20 -12.97 13.42
N PRO A 301 -3.27 -13.94 14.36
CA PRO A 301 -4.53 -14.32 15.02
C PRO A 301 -5.28 -13.13 15.62
N VAL A 302 -4.58 -12.21 16.26
CA VAL A 302 -5.16 -11.03 16.90
C VAL A 302 -5.90 -10.11 15.90
N VAL A 303 -5.44 -10.03 14.65
CA VAL A 303 -6.13 -9.22 13.62
C VAL A 303 -7.45 -9.87 13.22
N LEU A 304 -7.45 -11.19 13.07
CA LEU A 304 -8.67 -11.94 12.75
C LEU A 304 -9.70 -11.83 13.88
N GLU A 305 -9.25 -11.85 15.14
CA GLU A 305 -10.12 -11.61 16.30
C GLU A 305 -10.70 -10.18 16.28
N ARG A 306 -9.89 -9.16 16.00
CA ARG A 306 -10.36 -7.77 15.85
C ARG A 306 -11.38 -7.61 14.73
N LEU A 307 -11.14 -8.23 13.57
CA LEU A 307 -12.09 -8.22 12.45
C LEU A 307 -13.43 -8.88 12.83
N LYS A 308 -13.40 -10.04 13.52
CA LYS A 308 -14.60 -10.68 14.05
C LYS A 308 -15.35 -9.77 15.04
N ALA A 309 -14.62 -9.18 15.98
CA ALA A 309 -15.18 -8.29 17.00
C ALA A 309 -15.78 -7.01 16.38
N ALA A 310 -15.22 -6.53 15.27
CA ALA A 310 -15.75 -5.41 14.50
C ALA A 310 -17.01 -5.75 13.67
N GLY A 311 -17.42 -7.02 13.62
CA GLY A 311 -18.63 -7.47 12.93
C GLY A 311 -18.40 -7.79 11.44
N VAL A 312 -17.15 -8.01 11.01
CA VAL A 312 -16.86 -8.50 9.64
C VAL A 312 -17.52 -9.85 9.43
N ARG A 313 -18.42 -9.93 8.46
CA ARG A 313 -19.17 -11.16 8.17
C ARG A 313 -18.45 -12.07 7.19
N ASN A 314 -17.78 -11.47 6.20
CA ASN A 314 -17.15 -12.21 5.12
C ASN A 314 -15.66 -11.87 5.08
N LEU A 315 -14.82 -12.90 5.20
CA LEU A 315 -13.37 -12.79 5.09
C LEU A 315 -12.91 -13.50 3.82
N TYR A 316 -12.04 -12.85 3.07
CA TYR A 316 -11.39 -13.40 1.87
C TYR A 316 -9.87 -13.30 2.03
N ARG A 317 -9.16 -14.31 1.49
CA ARG A 317 -7.70 -14.37 1.63
C ARG A 317 -7.07 -14.90 0.36
N THR A 318 -6.09 -14.16 -0.20
CA THR A 318 -5.43 -14.57 -1.45
C THR A 318 -4.62 -15.86 -1.30
N ASP A 319 -4.00 -16.12 -0.14
CA ASP A 319 -3.24 -17.33 0.15
C ASP A 319 -4.09 -18.61 0.14
N LEU A 320 -5.37 -18.52 0.43
CA LEU A 320 -6.28 -19.66 0.49
C LEU A 320 -7.22 -19.74 -0.72
N GLN A 321 -7.50 -18.60 -1.36
CA GLN A 321 -8.54 -18.49 -2.38
C GLN A 321 -8.02 -17.98 -3.73
N GLY A 322 -6.72 -17.62 -3.83
CA GLY A 322 -6.16 -17.01 -5.02
C GLY A 322 -6.67 -15.57 -5.21
N GLU A 323 -6.77 -15.13 -6.43
CA GLU A 323 -7.32 -13.81 -6.75
C GLU A 323 -8.75 -13.64 -6.22
N ILE A 324 -9.04 -12.43 -5.70
CA ILE A 324 -10.38 -12.06 -5.23
C ILE A 324 -10.93 -10.96 -6.13
N SER A 325 -11.95 -11.29 -6.90
CA SER A 325 -12.62 -10.36 -7.82
C SER A 325 -13.90 -9.80 -7.20
N ILE A 326 -14.10 -8.50 -7.33
CA ILE A 326 -15.27 -7.77 -6.85
C ILE A 326 -15.92 -7.08 -8.05
N THR A 327 -17.24 -7.19 -8.18
CA THR A 327 -18.02 -6.44 -9.17
C THR A 327 -19.14 -5.66 -8.50
N THR A 328 -19.42 -4.45 -8.97
CA THR A 328 -20.50 -3.61 -8.47
C THR A 328 -20.99 -2.63 -9.53
N THR A 329 -22.27 -2.30 -9.50
CA THR A 329 -22.84 -1.19 -10.27
C THR A 329 -22.99 0.08 -9.43
N GLY A 330 -22.50 0.07 -8.19
CA GLY A 330 -22.63 1.17 -7.23
C GLY A 330 -24.06 1.35 -6.69
N ARG A 331 -24.97 0.43 -6.99
CA ARG A 331 -26.38 0.44 -6.56
C ARG A 331 -26.82 -0.96 -6.15
N ILE A 332 -27.74 -1.02 -5.22
CA ILE A 332 -28.36 -2.31 -4.86
C ILE A 332 -29.17 -2.81 -6.07
N LYS A 333 -28.80 -3.99 -6.55
CA LYS A 333 -29.52 -4.72 -7.61
C LYS A 333 -29.77 -6.14 -7.09
N ASP A 334 -31.03 -6.61 -7.19
CA ASP A 334 -31.45 -7.93 -6.72
C ASP A 334 -31.04 -8.21 -5.26
N GLY A 335 -31.11 -7.16 -4.40
CA GLY A 335 -30.74 -7.22 -2.99
C GLY A 335 -29.23 -7.26 -2.72
N LYS A 336 -28.37 -7.11 -3.73
CA LYS A 336 -26.91 -7.10 -3.61
C LYS A 336 -26.32 -5.77 -4.09
N LEU A 337 -25.42 -5.20 -3.31
CA LEU A 337 -24.64 -4.02 -3.68
C LEU A 337 -23.41 -4.38 -4.49
N TYR A 338 -22.83 -5.54 -4.22
CA TYR A 338 -21.63 -6.07 -4.87
C TYR A 338 -21.65 -7.60 -4.91
N GLU A 339 -20.84 -8.16 -5.77
CA GLU A 339 -20.52 -9.59 -5.80
C GLU A 339 -19.03 -9.77 -5.58
N ILE A 340 -18.64 -10.77 -4.77
CA ILE A 340 -17.23 -11.16 -4.58
C ILE A 340 -17.08 -12.61 -5.04
N LYS A 341 -16.08 -12.84 -5.90
CA LYS A 341 -15.73 -14.16 -6.42
C LYS A 341 -14.26 -14.45 -6.18
N PRO A 342 -13.91 -15.38 -5.29
CA PRO A 342 -12.55 -15.89 -5.21
C PRO A 342 -12.25 -16.79 -6.42
N ALA A 343 -10.98 -16.86 -6.82
CA ALA A 343 -10.55 -17.72 -7.93
C ALA A 343 -10.70 -19.21 -7.62
N LYS A 344 -10.67 -19.59 -6.34
CA LYS A 344 -10.87 -20.97 -5.87
C LYS A 344 -11.53 -21.00 -4.50
N GLU A 345 -12.18 -22.11 -4.18
CA GLU A 345 -12.71 -22.35 -2.84
C GLU A 345 -11.57 -22.52 -1.82
N ALA A 346 -11.77 -21.99 -0.63
CA ALA A 346 -10.81 -22.14 0.46
C ALA A 346 -10.73 -23.60 0.92
N LYS A 347 -9.51 -24.15 1.01
CA LYS A 347 -9.26 -25.51 1.49
C LYS A 347 -9.13 -25.61 3.01
N SER A 348 -9.10 -24.48 3.71
CA SER A 348 -8.96 -24.40 5.16
C SER A 348 -9.75 -23.22 5.72
N ASP A 349 -9.85 -23.16 7.05
CA ASP A 349 -10.57 -22.08 7.73
C ASP A 349 -9.94 -20.70 7.42
N LEU A 350 -10.73 -19.82 6.82
CA LEU A 350 -10.32 -18.44 6.51
C LEU A 350 -9.98 -17.64 7.77
N TRP A 351 -10.57 -18.01 8.91
CA TRP A 351 -10.35 -17.35 10.19
C TRP A 351 -9.21 -17.94 11.02
N ALA A 352 -8.50 -18.93 10.47
CA ALA A 352 -7.29 -19.45 11.10
C ALA A 352 -6.12 -18.49 10.87
N GLY A 353 -5.61 -17.92 11.96
CA GLY A 353 -4.42 -17.08 11.95
C GLY A 353 -3.15 -17.92 11.79
N ARG A 354 -2.06 -17.23 11.55
CA ARG A 354 -0.71 -17.82 11.45
C ARG A 354 0.18 -17.28 12.57
N GLU A 355 1.08 -18.11 13.04
CA GLU A 355 2.14 -17.65 13.95
C GLU A 355 3.42 -17.37 13.14
N ALA A 356 4.13 -16.30 13.52
CA ALA A 356 5.45 -16.04 12.96
C ALA A 356 6.36 -17.24 13.22
N GLN A 357 7.14 -17.63 12.23
CA GLN A 357 8.18 -18.64 12.45
C GLN A 357 9.15 -18.08 13.47
N LYS A 358 9.40 -18.82 14.56
CA LYS A 358 10.43 -18.46 15.53
C LYS A 358 11.75 -18.57 14.79
N ASP A 359 12.39 -17.44 14.52
CA ASP A 359 13.80 -17.47 14.14
C ASP A 359 14.57 -18.18 15.24
N ASP A 360 15.44 -19.12 14.84
CA ASP A 360 16.37 -19.78 15.73
C ASP A 360 17.29 -18.68 16.28
N SER A 361 17.02 -18.27 17.52
CA SER A 361 17.40 -16.98 18.12
C SER A 361 18.87 -16.94 18.54
N SER A 362 19.79 -17.35 17.66
CA SER A 362 21.22 -17.08 17.87
C SER A 362 21.73 -15.78 17.21
N ARG A 363 20.86 -15.01 16.57
CA ARG A 363 21.20 -13.70 15.99
C ARG A 363 20.25 -12.62 16.49
N SER A 364 20.51 -12.14 17.69
CA SER A 364 19.99 -10.86 18.18
C SER A 364 20.63 -9.72 17.38
N GLY A 365 19.97 -9.32 16.31
CA GLY A 365 20.27 -8.14 15.52
C GLY A 365 18.97 -7.69 14.93
N PHE A 366 18.65 -6.43 15.01
CA PHE A 366 17.51 -5.77 14.41
C PHE A 366 17.12 -6.45 13.10
N VAL A 367 15.92 -7.03 13.04
CA VAL A 367 15.36 -7.55 11.79
C VAL A 367 15.09 -6.33 10.91
N THR A 368 16.12 -5.92 10.19
CA THR A 368 15.94 -5.02 9.06
C THR A 368 15.18 -5.79 7.99
N TYR A 369 14.22 -5.16 7.35
CA TYR A 369 13.46 -5.62 6.18
C TYR A 369 14.36 -5.93 4.97
N GLY A 370 15.51 -6.54 5.16
CA GLY A 370 16.56 -6.73 4.17
C GLY A 370 16.91 -8.17 3.83
N ASP A 371 16.40 -9.16 4.52
CA ASP A 371 16.77 -10.56 4.29
C ASP A 371 15.68 -11.35 3.53
N PHE A 372 15.38 -10.93 2.31
CA PHE A 372 14.63 -11.75 1.36
C PHE A 372 15.56 -12.74 0.66
N GLY A 373 16.07 -13.73 1.41
CA GLY A 373 16.68 -14.91 0.81
C GLY A 373 15.60 -15.87 0.28
N PRO A 374 15.90 -16.69 -0.76
CA PRO A 374 14.95 -17.68 -1.24
C PRO A 374 14.59 -18.66 -0.11
N PRO A 375 13.34 -19.18 -0.07
CA PRO A 375 12.90 -20.11 0.96
C PRO A 375 13.82 -21.33 1.01
N PRO A 376 14.09 -21.88 2.20
CA PRO A 376 14.94 -23.07 2.33
C PRO A 376 14.36 -24.21 1.51
N ARG A 377 15.18 -24.82 0.63
CA ARG A 377 14.81 -25.99 -0.14
C ARG A 377 14.38 -27.10 0.84
N GLN A 378 13.17 -27.59 0.70
CA GLN A 378 12.70 -28.76 1.42
C GLN A 378 13.71 -29.91 1.22
N ARG A 379 14.33 -30.37 2.31
CA ARG A 379 15.07 -31.64 2.31
C ARG A 379 14.04 -32.76 2.12
N THR A 380 13.99 -33.32 0.94
CA THR A 380 13.29 -34.59 0.72
C THR A 380 13.92 -35.63 1.63
N ALA A 381 13.16 -36.13 2.61
CA ALA A 381 13.56 -37.27 3.38
C ALA A 381 13.72 -38.44 2.41
N LYS A 382 14.94 -38.92 2.23
CA LYS A 382 15.17 -40.22 1.57
C LYS A 382 14.64 -41.31 2.52
N LYS A 383 13.68 -42.08 2.00
CA LYS A 383 13.34 -43.40 2.56
C LYS A 383 14.51 -44.38 2.40
#